data_bf25ef59c778ac763dfd37174ea381de
#
_entry.id   bf25ef59c778ac763dfd37174ea381de
#
_cell.length_a   1.000
_cell.length_b   1.000
_cell.length_c   1.000
_cell.angle_alpha   90.00
_cell.angle_beta   90.00
_cell.angle_gamma   90.00
#
_symmetry.space_group_name_H-M   'P 1'
#
loop_
_entity.id
_entity.type
_entity.pdbx_description
1 polymer ?
#
loop_
_entity_poly.entity_id
_entity_poly.type
_entity_poly.pdbx_seq_one_letter_code
_entity_poly.pdbx_strand_id
1 'polypeptide(L)'
;MRPKFCNILSKASLLTLLMILGTGLNPVSAQNAYLYLVLFKDKTGTPHRIDQPDSFLSTRSIQRRMKQHIPIRESDLPVNPEYVTAVRNTGAQILHTTRWFNGVIVNATDEQMETIRSLPFFKEIEKDRALNLPGSSARMADKKEKFTSTESIDYGTSRMQLEMLGVPNLHEMGFTGKGLLIGVFDAGFYRANNMNYLRHLFDEGHITDTYDFISRDKNVYDDHTHGLQVLSAMASKLEGQLVGPAFEADYLLYRTENDAIEYPYEEVAWLLAAERADSIGVDLINTSLGYYDFDNPVYNYAYSEMDGRTTIISRAARMAARCGILLVNAAGNEGNNSWRHITAPADVDSVLTVGAVTSAGNRASFSSIGPNAEGLIKPDVVALGSGVRLGASSGGITTSQGTSFASPLIASFAALLWQKFPEKTAQELADYIRSLGSKAD
;
A
#
# COMPACT_ATOMS: atom_id res chain seq x y z
N MET A 1 -33.87 75.25 28.12
CA MET A 1 -33.99 76.39 27.22
C MET A 1 -33.71 75.93 25.79
N ARG A 2 -34.67 76.23 24.91
CA ARG A 2 -34.56 76.19 23.44
C ARG A 2 -33.59 77.23 22.94
N PRO A 3 -33.19 77.34 21.61
CA PRO A 3 -33.89 76.81 20.42
C PRO A 3 -32.94 76.06 19.39
N LYS A 4 -33.44 75.20 18.55
CA LYS A 4 -33.89 75.28 17.14
C LYS A 4 -33.04 76.22 16.23
N PHE A 5 -32.47 75.63 15.16
CA PHE A 5 -32.73 76.11 13.80
C PHE A 5 -32.51 75.04 12.75
N CYS A 6 -33.51 74.94 11.93
CA CYS A 6 -33.64 74.10 10.70
C CYS A 6 -33.06 74.91 9.54
N ASN A 7 -32.42 74.24 8.57
CA ASN A 7 -32.54 74.74 7.19
C ASN A 7 -32.35 73.60 6.17
N ILE A 8 -33.34 73.57 5.35
CA ILE A 8 -33.54 72.78 4.14
C ILE A 8 -32.93 73.53 2.96
N LEU A 9 -32.32 72.85 2.03
CA LEU A 9 -32.17 73.20 0.60
C LEU A 9 -31.18 72.16 0.02
N SER A 10 -31.34 71.56 -1.11
CA SER A 10 -32.29 71.43 -2.19
C SER A 10 -31.61 70.40 -3.18
N LYS A 11 -32.41 69.69 -3.85
CA LYS A 11 -32.06 68.68 -4.88
C LYS A 11 -31.22 69.33 -6.00
N ALA A 12 -30.19 68.59 -6.43
CA ALA A 12 -29.75 68.58 -7.83
C ALA A 12 -29.33 67.14 -8.22
N SER A 13 -30.17 66.57 -9.07
CA SER A 13 -29.90 65.28 -9.75
C SER A 13 -28.80 65.49 -10.76
N LEU A 14 -27.73 64.71 -10.66
CA LEU A 14 -26.82 64.48 -11.76
C LEU A 14 -26.82 63.00 -12.07
N LEU A 15 -27.65 62.61 -13.06
CA LEU A 15 -27.65 61.28 -13.67
C LEU A 15 -26.39 61.19 -14.55
N THR A 16 -25.32 60.59 -14.02
CA THR A 16 -24.19 60.16 -14.84
C THR A 16 -24.43 58.75 -15.28
N LEU A 17 -24.85 58.61 -16.53
CA LEU A 17 -25.02 57.33 -17.24
C LEU A 17 -23.63 56.71 -17.48
N LEU A 18 -23.19 55.83 -16.58
CA LEU A 18 -22.03 54.96 -16.82
C LEU A 18 -22.50 53.79 -17.69
N MET A 19 -22.24 53.88 -18.99
CA MET A 19 -22.23 52.71 -19.86
C MET A 19 -21.08 51.78 -19.40
N ILE A 20 -21.38 50.80 -18.56
CA ILE A 20 -20.51 49.65 -18.34
C ILE A 20 -20.63 48.81 -19.60
N LEU A 21 -19.64 48.87 -20.44
CA LEU A 21 -19.38 47.83 -21.47
C LEU A 21 -19.24 46.51 -20.71
N GLY A 22 -20.31 45.73 -20.72
CA GLY A 22 -20.32 44.36 -20.26
C GLY A 22 -19.44 43.54 -21.19
N THR A 23 -18.15 43.49 -20.92
CA THR A 23 -17.35 42.35 -21.36
C THR A 23 -17.92 41.15 -20.62
N GLY A 24 -18.68 40.35 -21.33
CA GLY A 24 -19.17 39.07 -20.82
C GLY A 24 -18.00 38.21 -20.43
N LEU A 25 -17.59 38.33 -19.18
CA LEU A 25 -16.85 37.25 -18.53
C LEU A 25 -17.81 36.09 -18.41
N ASN A 26 -17.84 35.24 -19.44
CA ASN A 26 -18.39 33.90 -19.28
C ASN A 26 -17.71 33.32 -18.05
N PRO A 27 -18.48 32.89 -17.02
CA PRO A 27 -17.85 32.13 -15.96
C PRO A 27 -17.15 30.94 -16.62
N VAL A 28 -15.82 30.91 -16.57
CA VAL A 28 -15.08 29.71 -16.90
C VAL A 28 -15.60 28.66 -15.90
N SER A 29 -16.51 27.82 -16.38
CA SER A 29 -16.93 26.65 -15.61
C SER A 29 -15.66 25.92 -15.26
N ALA A 30 -15.34 25.81 -13.97
CA ALA A 30 -14.20 25.02 -13.55
C ALA A 30 -14.46 23.60 -14.06
N GLN A 31 -13.78 23.22 -15.14
CA GLN A 31 -13.88 21.87 -15.67
C GLN A 31 -13.37 20.91 -14.60
N ASN A 32 -14.17 19.89 -14.28
CA ASN A 32 -13.77 18.88 -13.33
C ASN A 32 -12.52 18.16 -13.86
N ALA A 33 -11.49 18.09 -13.04
CA ALA A 33 -10.30 17.33 -13.34
C ALA A 33 -10.34 15.99 -12.59
N TYR A 34 -9.94 14.93 -13.26
CA TYR A 34 -9.98 13.56 -12.74
C TYR A 34 -8.58 12.95 -12.80
N LEU A 35 -8.35 11.93 -11.99
CA LEU A 35 -7.11 11.17 -12.02
C LEU A 35 -7.14 10.12 -13.13
N TYR A 36 -6.08 10.06 -13.92
CA TYR A 36 -5.89 9.06 -14.97
C TYR A 36 -4.50 8.44 -14.86
N LEU A 37 -4.40 7.14 -15.14
CA LEU A 37 -3.14 6.48 -15.43
C LEU A 37 -2.98 6.42 -16.96
N VAL A 38 -2.10 7.27 -17.48
CA VAL A 38 -1.76 7.36 -18.91
C VAL A 38 -0.54 6.50 -19.18
N LEU A 39 -0.65 5.57 -20.12
CA LEU A 39 0.42 4.65 -20.50
C LEU A 39 1.10 5.11 -21.78
N PHE A 40 2.40 4.86 -21.90
CA PHE A 40 3.24 5.18 -23.04
C PHE A 40 3.62 3.94 -23.83
N LYS A 41 3.85 4.09 -25.14
CA LYS A 41 4.20 2.99 -26.05
C LYS A 41 5.52 2.33 -25.70
N ASP A 42 6.52 3.13 -25.35
CA ASP A 42 7.90 2.71 -25.14
C ASP A 42 8.65 3.65 -24.17
N LYS A 43 9.93 3.41 -23.96
CA LYS A 43 10.85 4.26 -23.18
C LYS A 43 11.94 4.87 -24.04
N THR A 44 11.74 4.94 -25.35
CA THR A 44 12.73 5.46 -26.31
C THR A 44 13.20 6.84 -25.87
N GLY A 45 14.52 7.05 -25.81
CA GLY A 45 15.12 8.32 -25.38
C GLY A 45 15.24 8.49 -23.86
N THR A 46 14.89 7.49 -23.02
CA THR A 46 15.22 7.56 -21.59
C THR A 46 16.76 7.66 -21.41
N PRO A 47 17.26 8.53 -20.51
CA PRO A 47 18.69 8.65 -20.24
C PRO A 47 19.24 7.47 -19.42
N HIS A 48 18.38 6.63 -18.90
CA HIS A 48 18.77 5.48 -18.07
C HIS A 48 19.07 4.25 -18.93
N ARG A 49 19.95 3.38 -18.43
CA ARG A 49 20.43 2.19 -19.13
C ARG A 49 20.39 0.97 -18.24
N ILE A 50 20.08 -0.20 -18.80
CA ILE A 50 20.03 -1.48 -18.06
C ILE A 50 21.40 -1.93 -17.54
N ASP A 51 22.48 -1.49 -18.18
CA ASP A 51 23.86 -1.76 -17.76
C ASP A 51 24.40 -0.74 -16.72
N GLN A 52 23.60 0.26 -16.33
CA GLN A 52 23.89 1.25 -15.30
C GLN A 52 22.73 1.37 -14.29
N PRO A 53 22.34 0.27 -13.61
CA PRO A 53 21.16 0.25 -12.75
C PRO A 53 21.28 1.09 -11.49
N ASP A 54 22.47 1.42 -11.06
CA ASP A 54 22.79 2.30 -9.91
C ASP A 54 22.25 3.73 -10.06
N SER A 55 21.89 4.13 -11.29
CA SER A 55 21.25 5.42 -11.56
C SER A 55 19.77 5.46 -11.15
N PHE A 56 19.12 4.32 -10.86
CA PHE A 56 17.69 4.25 -10.50
C PHE A 56 17.34 3.15 -9.48
N LEU A 57 18.27 2.27 -9.12
CA LEU A 57 18.11 1.25 -8.08
C LEU A 57 19.22 1.40 -7.03
N SER A 58 18.87 1.16 -5.77
CA SER A 58 19.88 1.10 -4.69
C SER A 58 20.80 -0.11 -4.84
N THR A 59 21.95 -0.05 -4.20
CA THR A 59 22.86 -1.19 -4.11
C THR A 59 22.18 -2.44 -3.54
N ARG A 60 21.29 -2.29 -2.55
CA ARG A 60 20.52 -3.40 -1.96
C ARG A 60 19.58 -4.02 -2.99
N SER A 61 18.87 -3.21 -3.78
CA SER A 61 17.98 -3.70 -4.86
C SER A 61 18.76 -4.48 -5.92
N ILE A 62 19.90 -3.97 -6.33
CA ILE A 62 20.79 -4.65 -7.30
C ILE A 62 21.28 -5.97 -6.72
N GLN A 63 21.76 -5.99 -5.48
CA GLN A 63 22.23 -7.20 -4.80
C GLN A 63 21.14 -8.26 -4.63
N ARG A 64 19.90 -7.86 -4.28
CA ARG A 64 18.76 -8.78 -4.20
C ARG A 64 18.53 -9.48 -5.54
N ARG A 65 18.53 -8.73 -6.67
CA ARG A 65 18.38 -9.31 -8.01
C ARG A 65 19.54 -10.23 -8.37
N MET A 66 20.77 -9.80 -8.14
CA MET A 66 21.97 -10.62 -8.40
C MET A 66 21.92 -11.95 -7.65
N LYS A 67 21.59 -11.91 -6.36
CA LYS A 67 21.49 -13.10 -5.50
C LYS A 67 20.41 -14.08 -6.00
N GLN A 68 19.33 -13.59 -6.58
CA GLN A 68 18.25 -14.40 -7.13
C GLN A 68 18.36 -14.65 -8.64
N HIS A 69 19.50 -14.29 -9.26
CA HIS A 69 19.74 -14.42 -10.71
C HIS A 69 18.70 -13.71 -11.59
N ILE A 70 18.18 -12.55 -11.14
CA ILE A 70 17.19 -11.76 -11.84
C ILE A 70 17.88 -10.65 -12.64
N PRO A 71 17.76 -10.63 -13.98
CA PRO A 71 18.35 -9.57 -14.80
C PRO A 71 17.58 -8.24 -14.63
N ILE A 72 18.32 -7.14 -14.78
CA ILE A 72 17.72 -5.82 -15.01
C ILE A 72 17.10 -5.80 -16.39
N ARG A 73 15.89 -5.25 -16.52
CA ARG A 73 15.08 -5.27 -17.74
C ARG A 73 14.65 -3.86 -18.13
N GLU A 74 14.19 -3.69 -19.35
CA GLU A 74 13.64 -2.42 -19.83
C GLU A 74 12.48 -1.91 -18.94
N SER A 75 11.66 -2.82 -18.42
CA SER A 75 10.58 -2.46 -17.47
C SER A 75 11.09 -1.80 -16.17
N ASP A 76 12.34 -2.03 -15.80
CA ASP A 76 12.95 -1.43 -14.61
C ASP A 76 13.42 0.02 -14.84
N LEU A 77 13.63 0.41 -16.11
CA LEU A 77 14.08 1.76 -16.45
C LEU A 77 13.01 2.80 -16.08
N PRO A 78 13.39 3.96 -15.57
CA PRO A 78 12.49 5.10 -15.43
C PRO A 78 11.86 5.52 -16.76
N VAL A 79 10.70 6.14 -16.68
CA VAL A 79 9.98 6.71 -17.84
C VAL A 79 10.83 7.79 -18.52
N ASN A 80 10.70 7.91 -19.85
CA ASN A 80 11.37 8.99 -20.58
C ASN A 80 10.93 10.37 -20.06
N PRO A 81 11.86 11.22 -19.57
CA PRO A 81 11.53 12.52 -19.00
C PRO A 81 10.97 13.52 -20.03
N GLU A 82 11.27 13.33 -21.32
CA GLU A 82 10.70 14.15 -22.40
C GLU A 82 9.20 13.87 -22.56
N TYR A 83 8.77 12.59 -22.43
CA TYR A 83 7.36 12.22 -22.45
C TYR A 83 6.62 12.85 -21.27
N VAL A 84 7.20 12.78 -20.07
CA VAL A 84 6.66 13.42 -18.85
C VAL A 84 6.52 14.93 -19.06
N THR A 85 7.53 15.57 -19.66
CA THR A 85 7.51 17.01 -19.95
C THR A 85 6.45 17.37 -20.98
N ALA A 86 6.30 16.59 -22.05
CA ALA A 86 5.27 16.81 -23.05
C ALA A 86 3.86 16.69 -22.48
N VAL A 87 3.61 15.70 -21.61
CA VAL A 87 2.32 15.61 -20.87
C VAL A 87 2.11 16.82 -19.97
N ARG A 88 3.13 17.28 -19.22
CA ARG A 88 3.03 18.49 -18.39
C ARG A 88 2.69 19.73 -19.21
N ASN A 89 3.22 19.84 -20.42
CA ASN A 89 2.97 20.97 -21.32
C ASN A 89 1.52 21.05 -21.86
N THR A 90 0.72 19.98 -21.72
CA THR A 90 -0.72 20.02 -21.99
C THR A 90 -1.51 20.77 -20.90
N GLY A 91 -0.84 21.18 -19.82
CA GLY A 91 -1.45 21.80 -18.65
C GLY A 91 -1.96 20.78 -17.61
N ALA A 92 -1.89 19.49 -17.86
CA ALA A 92 -2.25 18.46 -16.90
C ALA A 92 -1.25 18.43 -15.71
N GLN A 93 -1.76 18.24 -14.51
CA GLN A 93 -0.93 18.09 -13.31
C GLN A 93 -0.42 16.65 -13.23
N ILE A 94 0.89 16.46 -13.34
CA ILE A 94 1.51 15.16 -13.09
C ILE A 94 1.68 14.95 -11.59
N LEU A 95 1.16 13.83 -11.09
CA LEU A 95 1.28 13.44 -9.69
C LEU A 95 2.45 12.48 -9.47
N HIS A 96 2.56 11.44 -10.30
CA HIS A 96 3.59 10.43 -10.25
C HIS A 96 3.94 9.90 -11.64
N THR A 97 5.10 9.24 -11.74
CA THR A 97 5.47 8.38 -12.87
C THR A 97 5.48 6.93 -12.41
N THR A 98 5.18 5.99 -13.30
CA THR A 98 5.31 4.56 -13.05
C THR A 98 6.23 3.93 -14.09
N ARG A 99 7.32 3.30 -13.63
CA ARG A 99 8.28 2.66 -14.52
C ARG A 99 7.82 1.29 -14.98
N TRP A 100 7.12 0.53 -14.11
CA TRP A 100 6.66 -0.81 -14.46
C TRP A 100 5.53 -0.81 -15.48
N PHE A 101 4.62 0.16 -15.37
CA PHE A 101 3.53 0.33 -16.33
C PHE A 101 3.89 1.29 -17.48
N ASN A 102 5.05 1.94 -17.39
CA ASN A 102 5.55 2.91 -18.35
C ASN A 102 4.58 4.05 -18.65
N GLY A 103 4.32 4.86 -17.64
CA GLY A 103 3.32 5.91 -17.77
C GLY A 103 3.40 6.97 -16.67
N VAL A 104 2.34 7.78 -16.61
CA VAL A 104 2.18 8.86 -15.62
C VAL A 104 0.78 8.84 -15.03
N ILE A 105 0.69 9.20 -13.77
CA ILE A 105 -0.57 9.51 -13.10
C ILE A 105 -0.78 11.02 -13.22
N VAL A 106 -1.89 11.41 -13.84
CA VAL A 106 -2.22 12.82 -14.06
C VAL A 106 -3.56 13.17 -13.45
N ASN A 107 -3.67 14.42 -12.95
CA ASN A 107 -4.95 15.06 -12.69
C ASN A 107 -5.22 16.01 -13.88
N ALA A 108 -6.23 15.71 -14.67
CA ALA A 108 -6.47 16.36 -15.97
C ALA A 108 -7.97 16.55 -16.25
N THR A 109 -8.30 17.61 -16.97
CA THR A 109 -9.63 17.82 -17.57
C THR A 109 -9.77 17.01 -18.87
N ASP A 110 -11.01 16.85 -19.35
CA ASP A 110 -11.27 16.12 -20.60
C ASP A 110 -10.53 16.76 -21.79
N GLU A 111 -10.44 18.11 -21.86
CA GLU A 111 -9.71 18.82 -22.91
C GLU A 111 -8.20 18.53 -22.87
N GLN A 112 -7.63 18.51 -21.66
CA GLN A 112 -6.22 18.12 -21.46
C GLN A 112 -5.99 16.66 -21.86
N MET A 113 -6.93 15.77 -21.52
CA MET A 113 -6.85 14.36 -21.92
C MET A 113 -6.93 14.18 -23.43
N GLU A 114 -7.77 14.93 -24.18
CA GLU A 114 -7.77 14.91 -25.65
C GLU A 114 -6.41 15.34 -26.21
N THR A 115 -5.79 16.36 -25.61
CA THR A 115 -4.43 16.78 -26.03
C THR A 115 -3.41 15.69 -25.73
N ILE A 116 -3.48 15.03 -24.56
CA ILE A 116 -2.58 13.91 -24.19
C ILE A 116 -2.75 12.74 -25.15
N ARG A 117 -3.98 12.39 -25.54
CA ARG A 117 -4.28 11.31 -26.53
C ARG A 117 -3.62 11.57 -27.88
N SER A 118 -3.39 12.84 -28.27
CA SER A 118 -2.76 13.21 -29.53
C SER A 118 -1.23 13.08 -29.54
N LEU A 119 -0.60 12.85 -28.38
CA LEU A 119 0.86 12.74 -28.29
C LEU A 119 1.38 11.47 -29.00
N PRO A 120 2.47 11.54 -29.77
CA PRO A 120 2.95 10.42 -30.58
C PRO A 120 3.25 9.14 -29.78
N PHE A 121 3.68 9.29 -28.54
CA PHE A 121 4.05 8.21 -27.62
C PHE A 121 2.89 7.75 -26.72
N PHE A 122 1.73 8.38 -26.81
CA PHE A 122 0.53 7.92 -26.08
C PHE A 122 0.18 6.50 -26.54
N LYS A 123 -0.08 5.60 -25.57
CA LYS A 123 -0.54 4.25 -25.83
C LYS A 123 -2.04 4.13 -25.52
N GLU A 124 -2.41 4.32 -24.28
CA GLU A 124 -3.78 4.16 -23.78
C GLU A 124 -3.93 4.81 -22.39
N ILE A 125 -5.17 4.95 -21.94
CA ILE A 125 -5.54 5.20 -20.56
C ILE A 125 -5.86 3.84 -19.93
N GLU A 126 -5.32 3.58 -18.74
CA GLU A 126 -5.60 2.34 -18.01
C GLU A 126 -7.11 2.15 -17.81
N LYS A 127 -7.64 0.99 -18.25
CA LYS A 127 -9.09 0.68 -18.22
C LYS A 127 -9.97 1.71 -18.95
N ASP A 128 -9.40 2.59 -19.77
CA ASP A 128 -10.07 3.69 -20.53
C ASP A 128 -10.99 4.56 -19.65
N ARG A 129 -10.63 4.80 -18.41
CA ARG A 129 -11.44 5.56 -17.44
C ARG A 129 -10.59 6.27 -16.38
N ALA A 130 -11.22 7.23 -15.66
CA ALA A 130 -10.62 7.87 -14.49
C ALA A 130 -10.49 6.89 -13.30
N LEU A 131 -9.52 7.15 -12.44
CA LEU A 131 -9.21 6.33 -11.25
C LEU A 131 -10.04 6.73 -10.02
N ASN A 132 -10.57 7.94 -9.96
CA ASN A 132 -11.36 8.43 -8.83
C ASN A 132 -12.23 9.65 -9.14
N LEU A 133 -13.09 10.03 -8.16
CA LEU A 133 -13.77 11.32 -8.06
C LEU A 133 -13.14 12.16 -6.94
N PRO A 134 -13.16 13.52 -6.96
CA PRO A 134 -12.41 14.36 -6.02
C PRO A 134 -13.00 14.45 -4.61
N GLY A 135 -12.16 14.40 -3.55
CA GLY A 135 -12.55 14.58 -2.14
C GLY A 135 -11.35 14.66 -1.16
N SER A 136 -11.51 15.24 0.02
CA SER A 136 -10.46 15.70 0.96
C SER A 136 -10.45 14.98 2.32
N SER A 137 -9.30 15.00 3.07
CA SER A 137 -9.02 14.32 4.35
C SER A 137 -8.83 15.25 5.57
N ALA A 138 -8.93 14.73 6.82
CA ALA A 138 -8.71 15.43 8.10
C ALA A 138 -7.86 14.62 9.11
N ARG A 139 -7.14 15.28 10.07
CA ARG A 139 -6.06 14.75 10.95
C ARG A 139 -6.29 14.91 12.46
N MET A 140 -5.69 14.02 13.31
CA MET A 140 -5.60 14.14 14.78
C MET A 140 -4.31 13.54 15.40
N ALA A 141 -3.82 14.09 16.57
CA ALA A 141 -2.54 13.74 17.24
C ALA A 141 -2.65 13.54 18.75
N ASP A 142 -1.75 12.74 19.42
CA ASP A 142 -1.39 12.80 20.85
C ASP A 142 -0.24 11.88 21.39
N LYS A 143 0.12 11.90 22.73
CA LYS A 143 1.36 11.83 23.51
C LYS A 143 1.84 10.47 24.09
N LYS A 144 3.12 10.41 24.63
CA LYS A 144 4.03 9.28 24.95
C LYS A 144 4.11 8.82 26.42
N GLU A 145 4.56 7.55 26.67
CA GLU A 145 5.21 7.04 27.90
C GLU A 145 6.10 5.77 27.70
N LYS A 146 7.06 5.49 28.63
CA LYS A 146 8.22 4.56 28.51
C LYS A 146 8.27 3.41 29.51
N PHE A 147 8.91 2.23 29.16
CA PHE A 147 9.60 1.28 30.07
C PHE A 147 10.44 0.20 29.35
N THR A 148 11.44 -0.42 30.07
CA THR A 148 12.47 -1.39 29.59
C THR A 148 12.64 -2.60 30.50
N SER A 149 13.06 -3.81 29.98
CA SER A 149 13.93 -4.84 30.60
C SER A 149 14.08 -6.15 29.77
N THR A 150 15.07 -6.99 30.06
CA THR A 150 15.60 -8.14 29.30
C THR A 150 15.56 -9.45 30.10
N GLU A 151 15.23 -10.55 29.43
CA GLU A 151 15.58 -11.97 29.67
C GLU A 151 14.73 -12.85 28.74
N SER A 152 14.87 -14.22 28.73
CA SER A 152 14.21 -15.15 27.78
C SER A 152 12.83 -14.66 27.33
N ILE A 153 12.62 -14.51 26.01
CA ILE A 153 11.47 -13.78 25.47
C ILE A 153 10.16 -14.30 26.06
N ASP A 154 9.53 -13.49 26.88
CA ASP A 154 8.16 -13.76 27.34
C ASP A 154 7.16 -13.19 26.33
N TYR A 155 6.54 -14.07 25.56
CA TYR A 155 5.58 -13.69 24.50
C TYR A 155 4.26 -13.15 25.05
N GLY A 156 4.01 -13.23 26.36
CA GLY A 156 2.79 -12.73 26.97
C GLY A 156 1.53 -13.24 26.26
N THR A 157 0.66 -12.32 25.87
CA THR A 157 -0.62 -12.66 25.23
C THR A 157 -0.49 -13.12 23.78
N SER A 158 0.64 -12.86 23.10
CA SER A 158 0.88 -13.29 21.71
C SER A 158 1.42 -14.73 21.57
N ARG A 159 1.72 -15.41 22.70
CA ARG A 159 2.33 -16.75 22.71
C ARG A 159 1.64 -17.74 21.77
N MET A 160 0.33 -17.89 21.86
CA MET A 160 -0.43 -18.87 21.08
C MET A 160 -0.30 -18.65 19.55
N GLN A 161 -0.43 -17.41 19.09
CA GLN A 161 -0.33 -17.10 17.66
C GLN A 161 1.08 -17.36 17.10
N LEU A 162 2.11 -17.25 17.93
CA LEU A 162 3.50 -17.49 17.57
C LEU A 162 3.85 -19.00 17.66
N GLU A 163 3.35 -19.71 18.67
CA GLU A 163 3.55 -21.14 18.81
C GLU A 163 2.90 -21.93 17.66
N MET A 164 1.74 -21.49 17.17
CA MET A 164 1.07 -22.08 16.00
C MET A 164 1.98 -22.12 14.74
N LEU A 165 2.92 -21.17 14.63
CA LEU A 165 3.89 -21.07 13.54
C LEU A 165 5.29 -21.60 13.93
N GLY A 166 5.49 -22.04 15.16
CA GLY A 166 6.80 -22.48 15.64
C GLY A 166 7.84 -21.34 15.78
N VAL A 167 7.38 -20.10 15.86
CA VAL A 167 8.24 -18.90 15.99
C VAL A 167 9.15 -18.97 17.21
N PRO A 168 8.72 -19.43 18.41
CA PRO A 168 9.62 -19.54 19.56
C PRO A 168 10.89 -20.33 19.29
N ASN A 169 10.81 -21.45 18.55
CA ASN A 169 11.97 -22.25 18.19
C ASN A 169 12.93 -21.49 17.27
N LEU A 170 12.42 -20.62 16.38
CA LEU A 170 13.26 -19.80 15.51
C LEU A 170 13.95 -18.70 16.30
N HIS A 171 13.25 -18.08 17.27
CA HIS A 171 13.84 -17.09 18.16
C HIS A 171 14.94 -17.70 19.05
N GLU A 172 14.74 -18.91 19.59
CA GLU A 172 15.77 -19.64 20.33
C GLU A 172 17.01 -19.94 19.49
N MET A 173 16.86 -20.09 18.18
CA MET A 173 17.97 -20.21 17.21
C MET A 173 18.58 -18.86 16.82
N GLY A 174 18.07 -17.73 17.30
CA GLY A 174 18.55 -16.39 17.02
C GLY A 174 17.98 -15.75 15.76
N PHE A 175 16.91 -16.31 15.16
CA PHE A 175 16.27 -15.73 13.98
C PHE A 175 15.12 -14.82 14.40
N THR A 176 15.29 -13.51 14.22
CA THR A 176 14.40 -12.43 14.68
C THR A 176 13.99 -11.48 13.54
N GLY A 177 14.35 -11.83 12.31
CA GLY A 177 14.18 -11.01 11.11
C GLY A 177 15.33 -10.05 10.83
N LYS A 178 16.36 -10.03 11.65
CA LYS A 178 17.51 -9.12 11.51
C LYS A 178 18.14 -9.18 10.12
N GLY A 179 18.33 -7.99 9.51
CA GLY A 179 18.94 -7.84 8.19
C GLY A 179 17.95 -7.96 7.03
N LEU A 180 16.68 -8.36 7.28
CA LEU A 180 15.60 -8.33 6.31
C LEU A 180 14.93 -6.95 6.31
N LEU A 181 14.51 -6.48 5.13
CA LEU A 181 13.75 -5.26 4.92
C LEU A 181 12.34 -5.61 4.49
N ILE A 182 11.35 -5.24 5.31
CA ILE A 182 9.94 -5.59 5.14
C ILE A 182 9.13 -4.35 4.78
N GLY A 183 8.41 -4.37 3.67
CA GLY A 183 7.41 -3.38 3.34
C GLY A 183 6.06 -3.73 3.98
N VAL A 184 5.43 -2.79 4.64
CA VAL A 184 4.04 -2.90 5.14
C VAL A 184 3.21 -1.85 4.42
N PHE A 185 2.27 -2.31 3.57
CA PHE A 185 1.39 -1.44 2.80
C PHE A 185 -0.02 -1.55 3.36
N ASP A 186 -0.57 -0.40 3.79
CA ASP A 186 -1.79 -0.39 4.58
C ASP A 186 -2.51 0.98 4.52
N ALA A 187 -3.63 1.13 5.24
CA ALA A 187 -4.44 2.34 5.29
C ALA A 187 -3.85 3.46 6.18
N GLY A 188 -2.77 3.19 6.93
CA GLY A 188 -2.13 4.13 7.83
C GLY A 188 -1.61 3.46 9.09
N PHE A 189 -0.73 4.15 9.82
CA PHE A 189 -0.02 3.62 11.00
C PHE A 189 -0.24 4.55 12.21
N TYR A 190 -1.49 4.90 12.47
CA TYR A 190 -1.87 5.90 13.47
C TYR A 190 -1.12 5.72 14.78
N ARG A 191 -0.30 6.76 15.14
CA ARG A 191 0.49 6.81 16.37
C ARG A 191 1.55 5.69 16.53
N ALA A 192 1.88 4.91 15.51
CA ALA A 192 2.86 3.83 15.63
C ALA A 192 4.19 4.31 16.25
N ASN A 193 4.62 5.52 15.87
CA ASN A 193 5.81 6.19 16.39
C ASN A 193 5.73 6.57 17.89
N ASN A 194 4.59 6.40 18.54
CA ASN A 194 4.36 6.72 19.94
C ASN A 194 4.04 5.48 20.80
N MET A 195 3.98 4.28 20.18
CA MET A 195 3.61 3.06 20.88
C MET A 195 4.80 2.42 21.57
N ASN A 196 4.64 2.06 22.85
CA ASN A 196 5.68 1.43 23.66
C ASN A 196 6.12 0.07 23.08
N TYR A 197 5.18 -0.73 22.58
CA TYR A 197 5.45 -2.05 21.99
C TYR A 197 6.16 -2.00 20.63
N LEU A 198 6.27 -0.83 19.97
CA LEU A 198 7.01 -0.59 18.72
C LEU A 198 8.22 0.35 18.90
N ARG A 199 8.46 0.81 20.13
CA ARG A 199 9.43 1.87 20.39
C ARG A 199 10.83 1.57 19.88
N HIS A 200 11.30 0.34 20.07
CA HIS A 200 12.61 -0.11 19.59
C HIS A 200 12.79 0.14 18.09
N LEU A 201 11.75 -0.01 17.26
CA LEU A 201 11.83 0.25 15.82
C LEU A 201 12.22 1.70 15.51
N PHE A 202 11.80 2.64 16.33
CA PHE A 202 12.06 4.07 16.16
C PHE A 202 13.35 4.49 16.85
N ASP A 203 13.61 3.98 18.05
CA ASP A 203 14.80 4.34 18.84
C ASP A 203 16.08 3.74 18.23
N GLU A 204 16.00 2.57 17.59
CA GLU A 204 17.12 1.85 16.97
C GLU A 204 17.23 2.09 15.45
N GLY A 205 16.27 2.84 14.85
CA GLY A 205 16.31 3.24 13.45
C GLY A 205 15.88 2.14 12.46
N HIS A 206 15.05 1.20 12.87
CA HIS A 206 14.51 0.13 12.03
C HIS A 206 13.41 0.59 11.07
N ILE A 207 12.86 1.80 11.22
CA ILE A 207 11.98 2.40 10.22
C ILE A 207 12.84 3.15 9.20
N THR A 208 13.09 2.52 8.04
CA THR A 208 14.03 3.02 7.03
C THR A 208 13.40 4.02 6.06
N ASP A 209 12.11 3.90 5.77
CA ASP A 209 11.40 4.85 4.92
C ASP A 209 9.90 4.84 5.21
N THR A 210 9.27 6.01 5.04
CA THR A 210 7.81 6.16 5.12
C THR A 210 7.32 7.01 3.96
N TYR A 211 6.13 6.67 3.42
CA TYR A 211 5.48 7.49 2.42
C TYR A 211 3.96 7.24 2.37
N ASP A 212 3.19 8.32 2.32
CA ASP A 212 1.75 8.32 2.09
C ASP A 212 1.49 8.59 0.60
N PHE A 213 1.05 7.56 -0.15
CA PHE A 213 0.73 7.68 -1.57
C PHE A 213 -0.64 8.32 -1.81
N ILE A 214 -1.47 8.42 -0.79
CA ILE A 214 -2.79 9.07 -0.85
C ILE A 214 -2.63 10.59 -0.65
N SER A 215 -1.98 11.01 0.45
CA SER A 215 -1.71 12.43 0.76
C SER A 215 -0.45 12.97 0.08
N ARG A 216 0.42 12.09 -0.42
CA ARG A 216 1.67 12.38 -1.13
C ARG A 216 2.71 13.11 -0.27
N ASP A 217 2.87 12.65 0.95
CA ASP A 217 3.88 13.13 1.88
C ASP A 217 4.56 11.97 2.63
N LYS A 218 5.35 12.25 3.66
CA LYS A 218 6.08 11.23 4.42
C LYS A 218 5.41 10.83 5.73
N ASN A 219 4.32 11.49 6.09
CA ASN A 219 3.65 11.23 7.35
C ASN A 219 2.59 10.14 7.17
N VAL A 220 2.78 9.01 7.82
CA VAL A 220 1.88 7.85 7.80
C VAL A 220 1.27 7.58 9.18
N TYR A 221 1.48 8.48 10.16
CA TYR A 221 1.19 8.25 11.57
C TYR A 221 -0.08 8.94 12.10
N ASP A 222 -0.81 9.63 11.27
CA ASP A 222 -2.02 10.39 11.63
C ASP A 222 -3.30 9.91 10.94
N ASP A 223 -3.19 8.82 10.20
CA ASP A 223 -4.32 8.15 9.55
C ASP A 223 -4.69 6.83 10.26
N HIS A 224 -5.41 5.95 9.61
CA HIS A 224 -6.08 4.78 10.14
C HIS A 224 -5.21 3.89 11.06
N THR A 225 -5.86 3.17 12.00
CA THR A 225 -5.19 2.30 12.99
C THR A 225 -4.87 0.90 12.48
N HIS A 226 -5.36 0.50 11.30
CA HIS A 226 -5.23 -0.87 10.80
C HIS A 226 -3.77 -1.26 10.58
N GLY A 227 -2.98 -0.43 9.89
CA GLY A 227 -1.56 -0.69 9.69
C GLY A 227 -0.72 -0.66 10.98
N LEU A 228 -1.14 0.13 12.00
CA LEU A 228 -0.55 0.01 13.35
C LEU A 228 -0.75 -1.40 13.91
N GLN A 229 -1.95 -1.95 13.81
CA GLN A 229 -2.27 -3.30 14.29
C GLN A 229 -1.50 -4.37 13.50
N VAL A 230 -1.44 -4.25 12.18
CA VAL A 230 -0.65 -5.11 11.29
C VAL A 230 0.84 -5.07 11.67
N LEU A 231 1.43 -3.89 11.79
CA LEU A 231 2.83 -3.73 12.21
C LEU A 231 3.07 -4.31 13.61
N SER A 232 2.12 -4.15 14.53
CA SER A 232 2.23 -4.70 15.88
C SER A 232 2.25 -6.24 15.89
N ALA A 233 1.51 -6.90 15.01
CA ALA A 233 1.55 -8.34 14.86
C ALA A 233 2.91 -8.86 14.40
N MET A 234 3.64 -8.06 13.59
CA MET A 234 4.93 -8.41 13.02
C MET A 234 6.10 -8.10 13.93
N ALA A 235 6.09 -6.94 14.56
CA ALA A 235 7.27 -6.26 15.07
C ALA A 235 7.21 -5.83 16.54
N SER A 236 6.14 -6.11 17.27
CA SER A 236 6.09 -5.72 18.69
C SER A 236 7.22 -6.36 19.49
N LYS A 237 7.80 -5.59 20.43
CA LYS A 237 8.80 -6.05 21.40
C LYS A 237 8.46 -5.49 22.79
N LEU A 238 7.42 -6.06 23.39
CA LEU A 238 6.99 -5.74 24.75
C LEU A 238 6.84 -7.05 25.53
N GLU A 239 7.95 -7.50 26.09
CA GLU A 239 8.04 -8.79 26.80
C GLU A 239 7.01 -8.90 27.91
N GLY A 240 6.48 -10.11 28.11
CA GLY A 240 5.39 -10.37 29.03
C GLY A 240 4.01 -9.89 28.58
N GLN A 241 3.93 -9.18 27.43
CA GLN A 241 2.68 -8.64 26.95
C GLN A 241 2.42 -8.95 25.47
N LEU A 242 3.27 -8.47 24.55
CA LEU A 242 3.10 -8.60 23.12
C LEU A 242 4.46 -8.63 22.42
N VAL A 243 4.74 -9.72 21.72
CA VAL A 243 5.94 -9.87 20.88
C VAL A 243 5.51 -10.32 19.50
N GLY A 244 6.05 -9.69 18.46
CA GLY A 244 5.91 -10.10 17.07
C GLY A 244 7.09 -10.97 16.62
N PRO A 245 6.98 -11.73 15.51
CA PRO A 245 8.07 -12.60 15.05
C PRO A 245 9.33 -11.82 14.63
N ALA A 246 9.19 -10.75 13.84
CA ALA A 246 10.32 -10.08 13.16
C ALA A 246 10.67 -8.72 13.81
N PHE A 247 10.83 -8.71 15.13
CA PHE A 247 11.04 -7.47 15.88
C PHE A 247 12.43 -6.81 15.67
N GLU A 248 13.38 -7.48 15.02
CA GLU A 248 14.70 -6.91 14.64
C GLU A 248 14.84 -6.72 13.12
N ALA A 249 13.74 -6.83 12.35
CA ALA A 249 13.74 -6.48 10.93
C ALA A 249 13.67 -4.96 10.72
N ASP A 250 14.14 -4.52 9.56
CA ASP A 250 13.93 -3.15 9.09
C ASP A 250 12.58 -3.04 8.35
N TYR A 251 11.94 -1.87 8.42
CA TYR A 251 10.59 -1.68 7.88
C TYR A 251 10.48 -0.46 6.96
N LEU A 252 9.70 -0.62 5.89
CA LEU A 252 9.14 0.46 5.08
C LEU A 252 7.63 0.54 5.40
N LEU A 253 7.13 1.71 5.79
CA LEU A 253 5.72 1.90 6.10
C LEU A 253 5.08 2.80 5.04
N TYR A 254 4.20 2.22 4.23
CA TYR A 254 3.55 2.94 3.14
C TYR A 254 2.04 2.93 3.28
N ARG A 255 1.45 4.12 3.24
CA ARG A 255 0.01 4.26 3.12
C ARG A 255 -0.39 4.22 1.67
N THR A 256 -1.19 3.21 1.30
CA THR A 256 -1.67 2.98 -0.06
C THR A 256 -3.19 3.00 -0.18
N GLU A 257 -3.89 3.12 0.94
CA GLU A 257 -5.34 3.01 1.05
C GLU A 257 -5.95 4.22 1.75
N ASN A 258 -7.16 4.59 1.35
CA ASN A 258 -7.97 5.64 1.97
C ASN A 258 -9.24 5.04 2.57
N ASP A 259 -9.26 4.78 3.86
CA ASP A 259 -10.39 4.21 4.60
C ASP A 259 -11.73 4.94 4.41
N ALA A 260 -11.71 6.18 3.94
CA ALA A 260 -12.92 6.95 3.70
C ALA A 260 -13.55 6.72 2.31
N ILE A 261 -12.79 6.19 1.34
CA ILE A 261 -13.22 6.11 -0.07
C ILE A 261 -12.47 4.99 -0.79
N GLU A 262 -13.18 3.97 -1.27
CA GLU A 262 -12.63 2.84 -2.01
C GLU A 262 -12.65 3.10 -3.53
N TYR A 263 -11.49 3.40 -4.14
CA TYR A 263 -11.37 3.67 -5.57
C TYR A 263 -10.13 3.01 -6.21
N PRO A 264 -10.13 2.76 -7.54
CA PRO A 264 -9.02 2.15 -8.27
C PRO A 264 -7.67 2.88 -8.15
N TYR A 265 -7.66 4.14 -7.69
CA TYR A 265 -6.42 4.84 -7.39
C TYR A 265 -5.57 4.13 -6.32
N GLU A 266 -6.19 3.41 -5.39
CA GLU A 266 -5.48 2.67 -4.33
C GLU A 266 -4.65 1.52 -4.90
N GLU A 267 -5.14 0.84 -5.94
CA GLU A 267 -4.35 -0.15 -6.68
C GLU A 267 -3.11 0.50 -7.34
N VAL A 268 -3.25 1.74 -7.84
CA VAL A 268 -2.14 2.52 -8.40
C VAL A 268 -1.20 3.01 -7.30
N ALA A 269 -1.72 3.43 -6.15
CA ALA A 269 -0.92 3.79 -4.97
C ALA A 269 -0.07 2.59 -4.52
N TRP A 270 -0.65 1.38 -4.50
CA TRP A 270 0.09 0.14 -4.23
C TRP A 270 1.20 -0.13 -5.27
N LEU A 271 0.91 0.06 -6.57
CA LEU A 271 1.92 -0.04 -7.64
C LEU A 271 3.11 0.89 -7.38
N LEU A 272 2.85 2.17 -7.09
CA LEU A 272 3.88 3.17 -6.82
C LEU A 272 4.68 2.84 -5.55
N ALA A 273 4.00 2.35 -4.51
CA ALA A 273 4.61 1.88 -3.28
C ALA A 273 5.55 0.70 -3.54
N ALA A 274 5.13 -0.28 -4.33
CA ALA A 274 5.94 -1.43 -4.70
C ALA A 274 7.17 -1.03 -5.53
N GLU A 275 7.03 -0.09 -6.46
CA GLU A 275 8.15 0.46 -7.24
C GLU A 275 9.17 1.20 -6.36
N ARG A 276 8.69 1.99 -5.38
CA ARG A 276 9.56 2.66 -4.40
C ARG A 276 10.29 1.66 -3.52
N ALA A 277 9.57 0.69 -2.98
CA ALA A 277 10.13 -0.39 -2.16
C ALA A 277 11.16 -1.21 -2.92
N ASP A 278 10.88 -1.54 -4.20
CA ASP A 278 11.83 -2.20 -5.09
C ASP A 278 13.11 -1.38 -5.29
N SER A 279 13.00 -0.08 -5.52
CA SER A 279 14.16 0.81 -5.68
C SER A 279 15.03 0.87 -4.44
N ILE A 280 14.42 0.86 -3.24
CA ILE A 280 15.13 0.85 -1.95
C ILE A 280 15.78 -0.52 -1.70
N GLY A 281 15.17 -1.61 -2.20
CA GLY A 281 15.70 -2.96 -2.06
C GLY A 281 14.98 -3.78 -0.98
N VAL A 282 13.66 -3.63 -0.87
CA VAL A 282 12.82 -4.44 0.02
C VAL A 282 12.96 -5.94 -0.28
N ASP A 283 12.98 -6.78 0.72
CA ASP A 283 13.03 -8.24 0.55
C ASP A 283 11.63 -8.82 0.42
N LEU A 284 10.74 -8.45 1.33
CA LEU A 284 9.36 -8.91 1.29
C LEU A 284 8.36 -7.76 1.55
N ILE A 285 7.13 -7.92 1.05
CA ILE A 285 6.03 -6.98 1.29
C ILE A 285 4.87 -7.75 1.90
N ASN A 286 4.34 -7.25 3.02
CA ASN A 286 3.05 -7.65 3.55
C ASN A 286 1.98 -6.67 3.08
N THR A 287 0.90 -7.21 2.51
CA THR A 287 -0.30 -6.47 2.14
C THR A 287 -1.50 -7.08 2.86
N SER A 288 -2.14 -6.29 3.70
CA SER A 288 -3.33 -6.72 4.44
C SER A 288 -4.61 -6.13 3.83
N LEU A 289 -4.62 -5.97 2.53
CA LEU A 289 -5.63 -5.32 1.70
C LEU A 289 -6.15 -6.26 0.62
N GLY A 290 -7.28 -5.89 -0.02
CA GLY A 290 -7.76 -6.66 -1.15
C GLY A 290 -8.95 -6.01 -1.84
N TYR A 291 -8.96 -6.03 -3.18
CA TYR A 291 -9.91 -5.31 -4.02
C TYR A 291 -10.75 -6.26 -4.87
N TYR A 292 -12.05 -6.03 -4.89
CA TYR A 292 -13.01 -6.61 -5.83
C TYR A 292 -14.20 -5.67 -6.06
N ASP A 293 -14.60 -4.88 -5.07
CA ASP A 293 -15.65 -3.87 -5.17
C ASP A 293 -15.14 -2.50 -4.72
N PHE A 294 -15.80 -1.48 -5.19
CA PHE A 294 -15.46 -0.08 -4.97
C PHE A 294 -16.73 0.72 -4.67
N ASP A 295 -16.60 1.90 -4.07
CA ASP A 295 -17.73 2.79 -3.76
C ASP A 295 -18.59 3.09 -4.98
N ASN A 296 -17.98 3.20 -6.16
CA ASN A 296 -18.73 3.27 -7.41
C ASN A 296 -18.70 1.90 -8.13
N PRO A 297 -19.85 1.20 -8.21
CA PRO A 297 -19.92 -0.15 -8.77
C PRO A 297 -19.45 -0.28 -10.23
N VAL A 298 -19.30 0.83 -10.97
CA VAL A 298 -18.73 0.81 -12.33
C VAL A 298 -17.29 0.32 -12.33
N TYR A 299 -16.61 0.40 -11.20
CA TYR A 299 -15.23 -0.05 -11.02
C TYR A 299 -15.11 -1.49 -10.53
N ASN A 300 -16.20 -2.09 -10.05
CA ASN A 300 -16.18 -3.42 -9.47
C ASN A 300 -15.65 -4.46 -10.46
N TYR A 301 -14.88 -5.39 -9.91
CA TYR A 301 -14.39 -6.54 -10.64
C TYR A 301 -15.37 -7.71 -10.57
N ALA A 302 -15.50 -8.42 -11.66
CA ALA A 302 -16.16 -9.72 -11.67
C ALA A 302 -15.20 -10.80 -11.16
N TYR A 303 -15.75 -11.94 -10.66
CA TYR A 303 -14.90 -13.06 -10.24
C TYR A 303 -13.99 -13.56 -11.36
N SER A 304 -14.42 -13.52 -12.62
CA SER A 304 -13.58 -13.88 -13.79
C SER A 304 -12.34 -13.03 -13.96
N GLU A 305 -12.27 -11.86 -13.31
CA GLU A 305 -11.12 -10.96 -13.32
C GLU A 305 -10.15 -11.22 -12.15
N MET A 306 -10.51 -12.12 -11.22
CA MET A 306 -9.60 -12.64 -10.18
C MET A 306 -8.70 -13.74 -10.77
N ASP A 307 -8.04 -13.42 -11.86
CA ASP A 307 -7.22 -14.31 -12.69
C ASP A 307 -5.70 -14.11 -12.51
N GLY A 308 -5.31 -13.24 -11.58
CA GLY A 308 -3.94 -12.85 -11.31
C GLY A 308 -3.30 -11.95 -12.38
N ARG A 309 -4.08 -11.40 -13.34
CA ARG A 309 -3.55 -10.66 -14.51
C ARG A 309 -4.37 -9.44 -14.90
N THR A 310 -5.65 -9.41 -14.56
CA THR A 310 -6.59 -8.40 -15.07
C THR A 310 -6.63 -7.15 -14.22
N THR A 311 -6.58 -7.26 -12.89
CA THR A 311 -6.63 -6.10 -12.00
C THR A 311 -5.31 -5.33 -12.04
N ILE A 312 -5.36 -4.04 -11.74
CA ILE A 312 -4.16 -3.18 -11.72
C ILE A 312 -3.17 -3.72 -10.68
N ILE A 313 -3.66 -4.01 -9.47
CA ILE A 313 -2.81 -4.47 -8.37
C ILE A 313 -2.24 -5.87 -8.62
N SER A 314 -2.98 -6.80 -9.24
CA SER A 314 -2.45 -8.13 -9.56
C SER A 314 -1.32 -8.06 -10.60
N ARG A 315 -1.44 -7.18 -11.60
CA ARG A 315 -0.34 -6.92 -12.54
C ARG A 315 0.87 -6.30 -11.85
N ALA A 316 0.66 -5.35 -10.94
CA ALA A 316 1.71 -4.73 -10.13
C ALA A 316 2.40 -5.75 -9.22
N ALA A 317 1.64 -6.63 -8.56
CA ALA A 317 2.17 -7.71 -7.73
C ALA A 317 3.04 -8.69 -8.54
N ARG A 318 2.62 -9.05 -9.75
CA ARG A 318 3.45 -9.87 -10.66
C ARG A 318 4.77 -9.19 -11.01
N MET A 319 4.76 -7.86 -11.22
CA MET A 319 5.98 -7.10 -11.49
C MET A 319 6.90 -7.10 -10.27
N ALA A 320 6.36 -6.88 -9.07
CA ALA A 320 7.13 -6.92 -7.82
C ALA A 320 7.76 -8.30 -7.58
N ALA A 321 6.99 -9.38 -7.76
CA ALA A 321 7.50 -10.75 -7.63
C ALA A 321 8.61 -11.06 -8.65
N ARG A 322 8.50 -10.57 -9.91
CA ARG A 322 9.54 -10.70 -10.93
C ARG A 322 10.84 -9.97 -10.57
N CYS A 323 10.78 -8.99 -9.69
CA CYS A 323 11.93 -8.29 -9.15
C CYS A 323 12.57 -9.02 -7.96
N GLY A 324 12.06 -10.20 -7.58
CA GLY A 324 12.58 -11.01 -6.48
C GLY A 324 12.11 -10.57 -5.10
N ILE A 325 10.97 -9.90 -5.03
CA ILE A 325 10.29 -9.53 -3.79
C ILE A 325 9.33 -10.66 -3.41
N LEU A 326 9.40 -11.15 -2.18
CA LEU A 326 8.39 -12.05 -1.65
C LEU A 326 7.13 -11.25 -1.29
N LEU A 327 6.02 -11.58 -1.90
CA LEU A 327 4.74 -10.96 -1.60
C LEU A 327 3.89 -11.87 -0.72
N VAL A 328 3.42 -11.35 0.42
CA VAL A 328 2.50 -12.01 1.33
C VAL A 328 1.25 -11.18 1.43
N ASN A 329 0.11 -11.76 1.10
CA ASN A 329 -1.16 -11.04 1.02
C ASN A 329 -2.30 -11.75 1.75
N ALA A 330 -3.15 -10.99 2.42
CA ALA A 330 -4.39 -11.47 3.00
C ALA A 330 -5.33 -12.02 1.91
N ALA A 331 -6.01 -13.14 2.19
CA ALA A 331 -6.93 -13.76 1.23
C ALA A 331 -8.22 -12.95 0.98
N GLY A 332 -8.57 -12.05 1.90
CA GLY A 332 -9.84 -11.35 1.96
C GLY A 332 -10.75 -11.88 3.08
N ASN A 333 -11.78 -11.14 3.43
CA ASN A 333 -12.70 -11.44 4.53
C ASN A 333 -14.14 -11.76 4.06
N GLU A 334 -14.26 -12.23 2.82
CA GLU A 334 -15.51 -12.37 2.09
C GLU A 334 -16.15 -13.76 2.24
N GLY A 335 -15.52 -14.67 2.97
CA GLY A 335 -15.90 -16.08 3.05
C GLY A 335 -17.31 -16.39 3.55
N ASN A 336 -17.97 -15.44 4.21
CA ASN A 336 -19.34 -15.54 4.73
C ASN A 336 -20.34 -14.54 4.09
N ASN A 337 -19.93 -13.81 3.04
CA ASN A 337 -20.80 -12.95 2.26
C ASN A 337 -21.07 -13.53 0.84
N SER A 338 -21.74 -12.78 -0.02
CA SER A 338 -22.12 -13.22 -1.36
C SER A 338 -20.93 -13.41 -2.32
N TRP A 339 -19.81 -12.68 -2.12
CA TRP A 339 -18.61 -12.81 -2.92
C TRP A 339 -17.88 -14.13 -2.65
N ARG A 340 -17.61 -14.44 -1.41
CA ARG A 340 -16.96 -15.64 -0.86
C ARG A 340 -15.50 -15.85 -1.28
N HIS A 341 -15.10 -15.38 -2.45
CA HIS A 341 -13.81 -15.66 -3.07
C HIS A 341 -12.69 -14.77 -2.55
N ILE A 342 -11.47 -15.14 -2.88
CA ILE A 342 -10.28 -14.30 -2.66
C ILE A 342 -10.44 -12.98 -3.41
N THR A 343 -9.69 -11.96 -2.98
CA THR A 343 -9.65 -10.62 -3.56
C THR A 343 -8.28 -10.34 -4.17
N ALA A 344 -8.19 -9.45 -5.17
CA ALA A 344 -6.89 -9.09 -5.76
C ALA A 344 -6.03 -8.28 -4.74
N PRO A 345 -4.71 -8.54 -4.61
CA PRO A 345 -3.85 -9.36 -5.45
C PRO A 345 -3.62 -10.79 -4.93
N ALA A 346 -4.45 -11.29 -4.01
CA ALA A 346 -4.34 -12.65 -3.49
C ALA A 346 -4.58 -13.74 -4.58
N ASP A 347 -5.13 -13.34 -5.73
CA ASP A 347 -5.37 -14.17 -6.91
C ASP A 347 -4.11 -14.50 -7.72
N VAL A 348 -2.97 -13.84 -7.45
CA VAL A 348 -1.73 -13.98 -8.20
C VAL A 348 -0.98 -15.25 -7.78
N ASP A 349 -0.43 -15.98 -8.76
CA ASP A 349 0.32 -17.22 -8.57
C ASP A 349 1.59 -17.06 -7.73
N SER A 350 2.30 -15.97 -7.95
CA SER A 350 3.57 -15.62 -7.28
C SER A 350 3.38 -14.87 -5.95
N VAL A 351 2.16 -14.70 -5.48
CA VAL A 351 1.82 -14.16 -4.15
C VAL A 351 1.57 -15.32 -3.18
N LEU A 352 2.15 -15.26 -1.99
CA LEU A 352 1.83 -16.16 -0.88
C LEU A 352 0.55 -15.65 -0.19
N THR A 353 -0.57 -16.25 -0.53
CA THR A 353 -1.89 -15.85 -0.06
C THR A 353 -2.21 -16.52 1.27
N VAL A 354 -2.65 -15.74 2.25
CA VAL A 354 -2.85 -16.17 3.63
C VAL A 354 -4.32 -16.13 4.04
N GLY A 355 -4.88 -17.29 4.33
CA GLY A 355 -6.20 -17.42 4.93
C GLY A 355 -6.16 -17.34 6.46
N ALA A 356 -7.34 -17.21 7.08
CA ALA A 356 -7.49 -17.11 8.52
C ALA A 356 -8.08 -18.38 9.14
N VAL A 357 -7.48 -18.81 10.25
CA VAL A 357 -8.02 -19.86 11.12
C VAL A 357 -8.29 -19.37 12.54
N THR A 358 -9.10 -20.12 13.28
CA THR A 358 -9.30 -19.98 14.72
C THR A 358 -8.15 -20.63 15.51
N SER A 359 -8.11 -20.45 16.83
CA SER A 359 -7.14 -21.12 17.71
C SER A 359 -7.23 -22.67 17.69
N ALA A 360 -8.35 -23.22 17.23
CA ALA A 360 -8.54 -24.67 17.06
C ALA A 360 -8.07 -25.18 15.67
N GLY A 361 -7.51 -24.30 14.81
CA GLY A 361 -7.08 -24.64 13.46
C GLY A 361 -8.19 -24.69 12.42
N ASN A 362 -9.46 -24.44 12.79
CA ASN A 362 -10.57 -24.42 11.83
C ASN A 362 -10.55 -23.12 11.02
N ARG A 363 -10.93 -23.19 9.73
CA ARG A 363 -11.11 -22.00 8.92
C ARG A 363 -12.04 -20.99 9.61
N ALA A 364 -11.63 -19.76 9.75
CA ALA A 364 -12.50 -18.68 10.20
C ALA A 364 -13.59 -18.43 9.14
N SER A 365 -14.85 -18.28 9.57
CA SER A 365 -15.99 -18.20 8.63
C SER A 365 -15.88 -17.07 7.61
N PHE A 366 -15.27 -15.95 7.99
CA PHE A 366 -15.03 -14.80 7.13
C PHE A 366 -13.89 -15.01 6.13
N SER A 367 -12.94 -15.93 6.39
CA SER A 367 -11.79 -16.12 5.50
C SER A 367 -12.24 -16.49 4.10
N SER A 368 -11.86 -15.66 3.13
CA SER A 368 -12.11 -15.89 1.70
C SER A 368 -11.55 -17.22 1.24
N ILE A 369 -12.18 -17.81 0.23
CA ILE A 369 -11.86 -19.13 -0.32
C ILE A 369 -11.50 -19.03 -1.80
N GLY A 370 -10.62 -19.91 -2.25
CA GLY A 370 -10.34 -20.13 -3.67
C GLY A 370 -11.33 -21.10 -4.33
N PRO A 371 -10.98 -21.53 -5.53
CA PRO A 371 -9.78 -21.14 -6.28
C PRO A 371 -9.83 -19.69 -6.78
N ASN A 372 -8.76 -19.23 -7.47
CA ASN A 372 -8.88 -18.04 -8.31
C ASN A 372 -9.64 -18.39 -9.63
N ALA A 373 -9.88 -17.40 -10.50
CA ALA A 373 -10.65 -17.60 -11.74
C ALA A 373 -9.97 -18.57 -12.74
N GLU A 374 -8.65 -18.77 -12.65
CA GLU A 374 -7.87 -19.73 -13.46
C GLU A 374 -7.82 -21.14 -12.82
N GLY A 375 -8.50 -21.37 -11.70
CA GLY A 375 -8.51 -22.63 -11.00
C GLY A 375 -7.31 -22.90 -10.07
N LEU A 376 -6.47 -21.88 -9.83
CA LEU A 376 -5.35 -21.98 -8.90
C LEU A 376 -5.87 -22.06 -7.46
N ILE A 377 -5.43 -23.07 -6.72
CA ILE A 377 -5.80 -23.25 -5.32
C ILE A 377 -5.25 -22.09 -4.48
N LYS A 378 -6.14 -21.41 -3.76
CA LYS A 378 -5.88 -20.31 -2.83
C LYS A 378 -6.85 -20.42 -1.62
N PRO A 379 -6.50 -19.91 -0.43
CA PRO A 379 -5.18 -19.41 -0.04
C PRO A 379 -4.12 -20.50 -0.06
N ASP A 380 -2.84 -20.10 -0.09
CA ASP A 380 -1.69 -21.02 -0.08
C ASP A 380 -1.44 -21.63 1.29
N VAL A 381 -1.57 -20.79 2.33
CA VAL A 381 -1.34 -21.13 3.75
C VAL A 381 -2.35 -20.42 4.64
N VAL A 382 -2.40 -20.81 5.90
CA VAL A 382 -3.25 -20.18 6.90
C VAL A 382 -2.46 -19.85 8.18
N ALA A 383 -2.90 -18.83 8.90
CA ALA A 383 -2.44 -18.53 10.26
C ALA A 383 -3.62 -18.10 11.14
N LEU A 384 -3.34 -17.91 12.43
CA LEU A 384 -4.36 -17.36 13.33
C LEU A 384 -4.87 -16.03 12.78
N GLY A 385 -6.17 -15.94 12.49
CA GLY A 385 -6.84 -14.72 12.06
C GLY A 385 -8.10 -14.41 12.86
N SER A 386 -8.45 -15.27 13.83
CA SER A 386 -9.58 -15.03 14.73
C SER A 386 -9.10 -14.99 16.17
N GLY A 387 -9.25 -13.84 16.80
CA GLY A 387 -8.77 -13.61 18.17
C GLY A 387 -7.28 -13.28 18.25
N VAL A 388 -6.72 -12.64 17.24
CA VAL A 388 -5.31 -12.23 17.19
C VAL A 388 -5.03 -11.12 18.20
N ARG A 389 -3.94 -11.24 18.94
CA ARG A 389 -3.47 -10.23 19.90
C ARG A 389 -2.62 -9.19 19.19
N LEU A 390 -2.98 -7.93 19.34
CA LEU A 390 -2.43 -6.80 18.58
C LEU A 390 -2.22 -5.60 19.51
N GLY A 391 -1.34 -4.69 19.09
CA GLY A 391 -1.20 -3.40 19.76
C GLY A 391 -2.38 -2.47 19.44
N ALA A 392 -2.90 -1.81 20.46
CA ALA A 392 -3.94 -0.80 20.33
C ALA A 392 -3.35 0.60 20.26
N SER A 393 -3.99 1.53 19.55
CA SER A 393 -3.58 2.95 19.45
C SER A 393 -3.64 3.70 20.79
N SER A 394 -4.27 3.11 21.83
CA SER A 394 -4.23 3.59 23.21
C SER A 394 -2.93 3.23 23.95
N GLY A 395 -2.03 2.44 23.33
CA GLY A 395 -0.80 1.94 23.96
C GLY A 395 -0.97 0.59 24.68
N GLY A 396 -2.19 0.06 24.79
CA GLY A 396 -2.50 -1.25 25.35
C GLY A 396 -2.50 -2.36 24.30
N ILE A 397 -3.05 -3.52 24.69
CA ILE A 397 -3.24 -4.68 23.81
C ILE A 397 -4.72 -4.85 23.53
N THR A 398 -5.05 -5.15 22.28
CA THR A 398 -6.40 -5.44 21.81
C THR A 398 -6.48 -6.84 21.21
N THR A 399 -7.68 -7.25 20.87
CA THR A 399 -7.95 -8.49 20.13
C THR A 399 -8.78 -8.15 18.92
N SER A 400 -8.40 -8.66 17.75
CA SER A 400 -9.14 -8.45 16.52
C SER A 400 -9.20 -9.72 15.67
N GLN A 401 -9.88 -9.64 14.52
CA GLN A 401 -10.01 -10.74 13.57
C GLN A 401 -9.92 -10.22 12.13
N GLY A 402 -9.44 -11.06 11.23
CA GLY A 402 -9.28 -10.77 9.82
C GLY A 402 -8.11 -11.57 9.22
N THR A 403 -8.18 -11.87 7.94
CA THR A 403 -7.03 -12.36 7.16
C THR A 403 -5.91 -11.31 7.16
N SER A 404 -6.26 -10.04 7.33
CA SER A 404 -5.34 -8.90 7.53
C SER A 404 -4.38 -9.07 8.71
N PHE A 405 -4.71 -9.91 9.70
CA PHE A 405 -3.84 -10.21 10.84
C PHE A 405 -3.17 -11.57 10.75
N ALA A 406 -3.69 -12.48 9.93
CA ALA A 406 -3.03 -13.74 9.60
C ALA A 406 -1.83 -13.50 8.63
N SER A 407 -2.00 -12.63 7.64
CA SER A 407 -0.97 -12.27 6.66
C SER A 407 0.33 -11.78 7.30
N PRO A 408 0.34 -10.77 8.22
CA PRO A 408 1.57 -10.28 8.84
C PRO A 408 2.27 -11.33 9.71
N LEU A 409 1.55 -12.28 10.30
CA LEU A 409 2.17 -13.41 11.02
C LEU A 409 2.96 -14.31 10.08
N ILE A 410 2.42 -14.62 8.89
CA ILE A 410 3.14 -15.39 7.85
C ILE A 410 4.27 -14.57 7.24
N ALA A 411 4.08 -13.27 6.98
CA ALA A 411 5.11 -12.41 6.43
C ALA A 411 6.33 -12.29 7.35
N SER A 412 6.10 -12.10 8.63
CA SER A 412 7.17 -12.05 9.63
C SER A 412 7.80 -13.42 9.88
N PHE A 413 7.03 -14.51 9.88
CA PHE A 413 7.57 -15.87 9.88
C PHE A 413 8.45 -16.15 8.65
N ALA A 414 8.03 -15.69 7.46
CA ALA A 414 8.83 -15.78 6.24
C ALA A 414 10.16 -15.02 6.36
N ALA A 415 10.19 -13.87 7.02
CA ALA A 415 11.42 -13.13 7.29
C ALA A 415 12.39 -13.94 8.16
N LEU A 416 11.90 -14.60 9.22
CA LEU A 416 12.72 -15.49 10.06
C LEU A 416 13.30 -16.64 9.26
N LEU A 417 12.48 -17.28 8.42
CA LEU A 417 12.93 -18.37 7.56
C LEU A 417 13.93 -17.88 6.51
N TRP A 418 13.75 -16.68 5.96
CA TRP A 418 14.71 -16.13 4.99
C TRP A 418 16.03 -15.75 5.64
N GLN A 419 15.99 -15.29 6.89
CA GLN A 419 17.23 -15.11 7.70
C GLN A 419 17.96 -16.44 7.92
N LYS A 420 17.20 -17.53 8.14
CA LYS A 420 17.74 -18.88 8.33
C LYS A 420 18.26 -19.52 7.05
N PHE A 421 17.59 -19.26 5.91
CA PHE A 421 17.90 -19.83 4.59
C PHE A 421 18.17 -18.72 3.58
N PRO A 422 19.26 -17.95 3.80
CA PRO A 422 19.52 -16.75 3.02
C PRO A 422 19.83 -17.03 1.54
N GLU A 423 20.14 -18.27 1.17
CA GLU A 423 20.40 -18.70 -0.21
C GLU A 423 19.13 -18.83 -1.06
N LYS A 424 17.94 -18.97 -0.45
CA LYS A 424 16.71 -19.15 -1.20
C LYS A 424 16.30 -17.89 -1.93
N THR A 425 15.76 -18.05 -3.12
CA THR A 425 15.01 -17.01 -3.82
C THR A 425 13.66 -16.77 -3.14
N ALA A 426 13.02 -15.65 -3.44
CA ALA A 426 11.68 -15.34 -2.92
C ALA A 426 10.66 -16.47 -3.22
N GLN A 427 10.68 -16.99 -4.47
CA GLN A 427 9.77 -18.04 -4.88
C GLN A 427 10.08 -19.38 -4.19
N GLU A 428 11.36 -19.78 -4.10
CA GLU A 428 11.76 -21.00 -3.38
C GLU A 428 11.39 -20.93 -1.89
N LEU A 429 11.45 -19.74 -1.29
CA LEU A 429 11.01 -19.53 0.09
C LEU A 429 9.49 -19.67 0.20
N ALA A 430 8.73 -19.07 -0.72
CA ALA A 430 7.28 -19.23 -0.76
C ALA A 430 6.86 -20.69 -0.91
N ASP A 431 7.51 -21.43 -1.82
CA ASP A 431 7.25 -22.87 -2.03
C ASP A 431 7.63 -23.70 -0.79
N TYR A 432 8.73 -23.33 -0.12
CA TYR A 432 9.12 -23.96 1.13
C TYR A 432 8.06 -23.72 2.22
N ILE A 433 7.56 -22.50 2.37
CA ILE A 433 6.51 -22.17 3.34
C ILE A 433 5.22 -22.95 3.03
N ARG A 434 4.81 -23.05 1.75
CA ARG A 434 3.67 -23.89 1.34
C ARG A 434 3.85 -25.34 1.76
N SER A 435 5.09 -25.87 1.65
CA SER A 435 5.40 -27.25 2.02
C SER A 435 5.38 -27.53 3.52
N LEU A 436 5.52 -26.48 4.36
CA LEU A 436 5.45 -26.60 5.81
C LEU A 436 4.02 -26.63 6.33
N GLY A 437 3.04 -26.22 5.54
CA GLY A 437 1.64 -26.23 5.93
C GLY A 437 1.21 -27.64 6.33
N SER A 438 0.66 -27.81 7.55
CA SER A 438 -0.06 -29.02 7.89
C SER A 438 -1.24 -29.14 6.95
N LYS A 439 -1.43 -30.31 6.32
CA LYS A 439 -2.64 -30.56 5.54
C LYS A 439 -3.84 -30.40 6.47
N ALA A 440 -4.62 -29.35 6.26
CA ALA A 440 -5.95 -29.29 6.80
C ALA A 440 -6.78 -30.33 6.05
N ASP A 441 -7.30 -31.34 6.74
CA ASP A 441 -8.22 -32.32 6.19
C ASP A 441 -9.57 -31.67 5.84
#